data_fbaf83c73f347e7761731e0ac5d43a9a
#
_entry.id   fbaf83c73f347e7761731e0ac5d43a9a
#
_cell.length_a   1.000
_cell.length_b   1.000
_cell.length_c   1.000
_cell.angle_alpha   90.00
_cell.angle_beta   90.00
_cell.angle_gamma   90.00
#
_symmetry.space_group_name_H-M   'P 1'
#
loop_
_entity.id
_entity.type
_entity.pdbx_description
1 polymer ?
#
loop_
_entity_poly.entity_id
_entity_poly.type
_entity_poly.pdbx_seq_one_letter_code
_entity_poly.pdbx_strand_id
1 'polypeptide(L)'
;MPLIVITLLLASIIGGATSIAAQSALPGYALWHFKTGVNESMQSALIPDGRVQADFDIGVIEMRIQESEKINNSYQITDSVRSEVEKNIAEHANNALKQIIKLQESEDYVDAADMASRLQAALAKYPASSLNLQNMVDTASKLSEEASEQAKIF
;
A
#
# COMPACT_ATOMS: atom_id res chain seq x y z
N MET A 1 -40.67 -10.23 -2.59
CA MET A 1 -39.95 -9.09 -2.02
C MET A 1 -39.16 -9.43 -0.73
N PRO A 2 -39.69 -10.09 0.32
CA PRO A 2 -38.95 -10.32 1.56
C PRO A 2 -37.69 -11.18 1.42
N LEU A 3 -37.71 -12.16 0.52
CA LEU A 3 -36.64 -13.13 0.33
C LEU A 3 -35.35 -12.45 -0.21
N ILE A 4 -35.47 -11.50 -1.15
CA ILE A 4 -34.35 -10.75 -1.72
C ILE A 4 -33.73 -9.85 -0.64
N VAL A 5 -34.53 -9.22 0.18
CA VAL A 5 -34.04 -8.35 1.29
C VAL A 5 -33.30 -9.18 2.33
N ILE A 6 -33.82 -10.37 2.68
CA ILE A 6 -33.17 -11.30 3.61
C ILE A 6 -31.84 -11.80 3.04
N THR A 7 -31.80 -12.14 1.75
CA THR A 7 -30.57 -12.60 1.08
C THR A 7 -29.50 -11.49 1.05
N LEU A 8 -29.89 -10.25 0.75
CA LEU A 8 -28.99 -9.09 0.77
C LEU A 8 -28.46 -8.78 2.17
N LEU A 9 -29.33 -8.88 3.19
CA LEU A 9 -28.92 -8.70 4.58
C LEU A 9 -27.93 -9.77 5.04
N LEU A 10 -28.21 -11.05 4.72
CA LEU A 10 -27.29 -12.14 5.05
C LEU A 10 -25.96 -12.01 4.31
N ALA A 11 -25.97 -11.63 3.04
CA ALA A 11 -24.76 -11.37 2.27
C ALA A 11 -23.95 -10.22 2.87
N SER A 12 -24.61 -9.16 3.34
CA SER A 12 -23.94 -8.02 3.99
C SER A 12 -23.33 -8.39 5.34
N ILE A 13 -23.99 -9.23 6.13
CA ILE A 13 -23.48 -9.68 7.43
C ILE A 13 -22.28 -10.63 7.23
N ILE A 14 -22.38 -11.58 6.33
CA ILE A 14 -21.29 -12.53 6.03
C ILE A 14 -20.11 -11.77 5.42
N GLY A 15 -20.35 -10.90 4.43
CA GLY A 15 -19.31 -10.08 3.81
C GLY A 15 -18.62 -9.13 4.79
N GLY A 16 -19.40 -8.48 5.67
CA GLY A 16 -18.89 -7.59 6.71
C GLY A 16 -18.05 -8.32 7.75
N ALA A 17 -18.50 -9.46 8.25
CA ALA A 17 -17.74 -10.26 9.21
C ALA A 17 -16.43 -10.81 8.60
N THR A 18 -16.47 -11.26 7.36
CA THR A 18 -15.27 -11.72 6.62
C THR A 18 -14.29 -10.57 6.39
N SER A 19 -14.79 -9.38 6.07
CA SER A 19 -13.98 -8.18 5.88
C SER A 19 -13.23 -7.80 7.15
N ILE A 20 -13.92 -7.80 8.31
CA ILE A 20 -13.29 -7.52 9.61
C ILE A 20 -12.26 -8.59 9.98
N ALA A 21 -12.58 -9.87 9.82
CA ALA A 21 -11.67 -10.96 10.09
C ALA A 21 -10.43 -10.94 9.18
N ALA A 22 -10.61 -10.52 7.92
CA ALA A 22 -9.51 -10.40 6.96
C ALA A 22 -8.52 -9.30 7.32
N GLN A 23 -8.93 -8.23 8.00
CA GLN A 23 -8.02 -7.12 8.36
C GLN A 23 -6.81 -7.56 9.18
N SER A 24 -6.97 -8.57 10.03
CA SER A 24 -5.88 -9.15 10.85
C SER A 24 -5.14 -10.30 10.16
N ALA A 25 -5.54 -10.69 8.95
CA ALA A 25 -4.91 -11.80 8.25
C ALA A 25 -3.47 -11.46 7.84
N LEU A 26 -2.58 -12.42 8.05
CA LEU A 26 -1.17 -12.33 7.66
C LEU A 26 -0.93 -12.97 6.28
N PRO A 27 0.11 -12.56 5.54
CA PRO A 27 0.51 -13.19 4.29
C PRO A 27 0.64 -14.71 4.44
N GLY A 28 0.16 -15.46 3.43
CA GLY A 28 0.10 -16.92 3.45
C GLY A 28 -1.17 -17.52 4.08
N TYR A 29 -2.03 -16.72 4.70
CA TYR A 29 -3.33 -17.16 5.20
C TYR A 29 -4.45 -16.91 4.19
N ALA A 30 -5.48 -17.76 4.16
CA ALA A 30 -6.55 -17.70 3.17
C ALA A 30 -7.27 -16.34 3.09
N LEU A 31 -7.49 -15.68 4.23
CA LEU A 31 -8.15 -14.37 4.27
C LEU A 31 -7.25 -13.20 3.85
N TRP A 32 -5.96 -13.41 3.72
CA TRP A 32 -5.04 -12.35 3.30
C TRP A 32 -5.32 -11.89 1.86
N HIS A 33 -5.63 -12.81 0.95
CA HIS A 33 -6.05 -12.46 -0.41
C HIS A 33 -7.35 -11.67 -0.46
N PHE A 34 -8.28 -11.94 0.47
CA PHE A 34 -9.50 -11.14 0.58
C PHE A 34 -9.19 -9.72 1.09
N LYS A 35 -8.27 -9.59 2.06
CA LYS A 35 -7.79 -8.30 2.54
C LYS A 35 -7.18 -7.46 1.42
N THR A 36 -6.22 -8.02 0.69
CA THR A 36 -5.47 -7.30 -0.35
C THR A 36 -6.31 -7.08 -1.62
N GLY A 37 -7.09 -8.08 -2.03
CA GLY A 37 -7.82 -8.03 -3.28
C GLY A 37 -9.18 -7.33 -3.21
N VAL A 38 -9.81 -7.30 -2.04
CA VAL A 38 -11.16 -6.72 -1.88
C VAL A 38 -11.14 -5.50 -0.97
N ASN A 39 -10.73 -5.67 0.30
CA ASN A 39 -10.85 -4.59 1.27
C ASN A 39 -9.98 -3.38 0.91
N GLU A 40 -8.73 -3.59 0.57
CA GLU A 40 -7.79 -2.51 0.24
C GLU A 40 -8.15 -1.86 -1.10
N SER A 41 -8.55 -2.66 -2.10
CA SER A 41 -9.01 -2.13 -3.39
C SER A 41 -10.26 -1.28 -3.25
N MET A 42 -11.22 -1.67 -2.42
CA MET A 42 -12.41 -0.86 -2.14
C MET A 42 -12.06 0.43 -1.38
N GLN A 43 -11.15 0.36 -0.41
CA GLN A 43 -10.70 1.55 0.31
C GLN A 43 -9.99 2.52 -0.63
N SER A 44 -9.04 2.04 -1.42
CA SER A 44 -8.32 2.83 -2.42
C SER A 44 -9.27 3.53 -3.41
N ALA A 45 -10.30 2.82 -3.90
CA ALA A 45 -11.27 3.37 -4.85
C ALA A 45 -12.13 4.52 -4.27
N LEU A 46 -12.21 4.66 -2.95
CA LEU A 46 -12.96 5.72 -2.27
C LEU A 46 -12.09 6.91 -1.87
N ILE A 47 -10.77 6.80 -2.01
CA ILE A 47 -9.80 7.84 -1.63
C ILE A 47 -9.55 8.75 -2.82
N PRO A 48 -9.55 10.09 -2.64
CA PRO A 48 -9.19 11.03 -3.69
C PRO A 48 -7.74 10.85 -4.13
N ASP A 49 -7.47 11.12 -5.40
CA ASP A 49 -6.11 11.19 -5.96
C ASP A 49 -5.23 12.23 -5.24
N GLY A 50 -3.93 12.13 -5.46
CA GLY A 50 -2.92 13.04 -4.92
C GLY A 50 -2.39 12.58 -3.56
N ARG A 51 -2.18 13.54 -2.64
CA ARG A 51 -1.56 13.28 -1.33
C ARG A 51 -2.24 12.18 -0.52
N VAL A 52 -3.56 12.19 -0.44
CA VAL A 52 -4.31 11.23 0.39
C VAL A 52 -4.17 9.80 -0.15
N GLN A 53 -4.18 9.64 -1.47
CA GLN A 53 -3.96 8.34 -2.10
C GLN A 53 -2.51 7.87 -1.92
N ALA A 54 -1.52 8.77 -2.06
CA ALA A 54 -0.12 8.43 -1.79
C ALA A 54 0.09 8.00 -0.34
N ASP A 55 -0.50 8.72 0.62
CA ASP A 55 -0.44 8.39 2.04
C ASP A 55 -1.05 7.02 2.36
N PHE A 56 -2.20 6.70 1.76
CA PHE A 56 -2.82 5.39 1.87
C PHE A 56 -1.90 4.27 1.37
N ASP A 57 -1.34 4.42 0.16
CA ASP A 57 -0.46 3.40 -0.43
C ASP A 57 0.81 3.21 0.40
N ILE A 58 1.42 4.28 0.92
CA ILE A 58 2.56 4.22 1.84
C ILE A 58 2.18 3.49 3.14
N GLY A 59 1.01 3.78 3.69
CA GLY A 59 0.51 3.10 4.88
C GLY A 59 0.31 1.59 4.67
N VAL A 60 -0.16 1.18 3.48
CA VAL A 60 -0.26 -0.25 3.12
C VAL A 60 1.14 -0.89 3.03
N ILE A 61 2.12 -0.22 2.45
CA ILE A 61 3.51 -0.71 2.40
C ILE A 61 4.04 -0.95 3.82
N GLU A 62 3.89 0.02 4.72
CA GLU A 62 4.34 -0.11 6.11
C GLU A 62 3.64 -1.28 6.83
N MET A 63 2.35 -1.49 6.58
CA MET A 63 1.60 -2.63 7.10
C MET A 63 2.16 -3.96 6.59
N ARG A 64 2.49 -4.08 5.30
CA ARG A 64 3.09 -5.29 4.70
C ARG A 64 4.44 -5.62 5.33
N ILE A 65 5.25 -4.60 5.58
CA ILE A 65 6.54 -4.77 6.26
C ILE A 65 6.33 -5.35 7.67
N GLN A 66 5.44 -4.76 8.45
CA GLN A 66 5.12 -5.26 9.80
C GLN A 66 4.53 -6.68 9.79
N GLU A 67 3.69 -7.01 8.82
CA GLU A 67 3.13 -8.35 8.66
C GLU A 67 4.21 -9.38 8.33
N SER A 68 5.14 -9.04 7.44
CA SER A 68 6.27 -9.91 7.09
C SER A 68 7.20 -10.14 8.27
N GLU A 69 7.46 -9.13 9.08
CA GLU A 69 8.25 -9.25 10.31
C GLU A 69 7.57 -10.17 11.34
N LYS A 70 6.25 -10.04 11.53
CA LYS A 70 5.49 -10.92 12.43
C LYS A 70 5.57 -12.39 12.02
N ILE A 71 5.47 -12.65 10.71
CA ILE A 71 5.58 -14.04 10.21
C ILE A 71 7.01 -14.55 10.38
N ASN A 72 8.01 -13.76 10.02
CA ASN A 72 9.41 -14.15 10.13
C ASN A 72 9.84 -14.45 11.57
N ASN A 73 9.27 -13.74 12.55
CA ASN A 73 9.51 -13.98 13.97
C ASN A 73 8.76 -15.20 14.53
N SER A 74 7.68 -15.62 13.90
CA SER A 74 6.82 -16.72 14.36
C SER A 74 7.07 -18.03 13.61
N TYR A 75 7.36 -17.94 12.30
CA TYR A 75 7.60 -19.05 11.37
C TYR A 75 8.54 -18.59 10.27
N GLN A 76 9.29 -19.53 9.67
CA GLN A 76 10.05 -19.16 8.45
C GLN A 76 9.09 -18.80 7.31
N ILE A 77 9.22 -17.60 6.82
CA ILE A 77 8.48 -17.14 5.64
C ILE A 77 8.95 -17.94 4.42
N THR A 78 8.02 -18.57 3.71
CA THR A 78 8.35 -19.29 2.47
C THR A 78 8.68 -18.32 1.35
N ASP A 79 9.47 -18.74 0.35
CA ASP A 79 9.80 -17.91 -0.80
C ASP A 79 8.55 -17.46 -1.58
N SER A 80 7.52 -18.30 -1.63
CA SER A 80 6.23 -17.96 -2.24
C SER A 80 5.54 -16.81 -1.53
N VAL A 81 5.45 -16.87 -0.20
CA VAL A 81 4.83 -15.81 0.62
C VAL A 81 5.66 -14.54 0.56
N ARG A 82 6.98 -14.65 0.57
CA ARG A 82 7.87 -13.50 0.40
C ARG A 82 7.64 -12.79 -0.94
N SER A 83 7.62 -13.56 -2.03
CA SER A 83 7.38 -13.03 -3.37
C SER A 83 6.03 -12.33 -3.49
N GLU A 84 5.00 -12.85 -2.83
CA GLU A 84 3.66 -12.27 -2.82
C GLU A 84 3.62 -10.95 -2.05
N VAL A 85 4.30 -10.88 -0.90
CA VAL A 85 4.46 -9.63 -0.12
C VAL A 85 5.22 -8.59 -0.94
N GLU A 86 6.34 -8.96 -1.55
CA GLU A 86 7.14 -8.05 -2.40
C GLU A 86 6.33 -7.52 -3.58
N LYS A 87 5.53 -8.37 -4.23
CA LYS A 87 4.64 -7.95 -5.31
C LYS A 87 3.61 -6.92 -4.82
N ASN A 88 2.98 -7.16 -3.70
CA ASN A 88 2.00 -6.23 -3.14
C ASN A 88 2.65 -4.89 -2.72
N ILE A 89 3.82 -4.92 -2.09
CA ILE A 89 4.61 -3.72 -1.80
C ILE A 89 4.92 -2.95 -3.09
N ALA A 90 5.37 -3.63 -4.14
CA ALA A 90 5.70 -3.00 -5.41
C ALA A 90 4.48 -2.38 -6.12
N GLU A 91 3.31 -3.00 -6.03
CA GLU A 91 2.06 -2.45 -6.57
C GLU A 91 1.69 -1.14 -5.88
N HIS A 92 1.70 -1.09 -4.54
CA HIS A 92 1.41 0.12 -3.78
C HIS A 92 2.50 1.19 -3.95
N ALA A 93 3.78 0.81 -4.03
CA ALA A 93 4.86 1.75 -4.30
C ALA A 93 4.70 2.42 -5.68
N ASN A 94 4.32 1.65 -6.72
CA ASN A 94 4.03 2.21 -8.04
C ASN A 94 2.84 3.19 -8.00
N ASN A 95 1.80 2.88 -7.23
CA ASN A 95 0.65 3.77 -7.09
C ASN A 95 1.06 5.06 -6.38
N ALA A 96 1.78 4.97 -5.26
CA ALA A 96 2.30 6.13 -4.55
C ALA A 96 3.19 7.00 -5.46
N LEU A 97 4.13 6.41 -6.21
CA LEU A 97 4.96 7.14 -7.17
C LEU A 97 4.14 7.91 -8.21
N LYS A 98 3.09 7.28 -8.75
CA LYS A 98 2.18 7.96 -9.70
C LYS A 98 1.50 9.19 -9.09
N GLN A 99 1.07 9.09 -7.84
CA GLN A 99 0.43 10.22 -7.14
C GLN A 99 1.44 11.33 -6.83
N ILE A 100 2.67 10.97 -6.44
CA ILE A 100 3.76 11.92 -6.21
C ILE A 100 4.08 12.70 -7.49
N ILE A 101 4.16 12.02 -8.64
CA ILE A 101 4.37 12.66 -9.93
C ILE A 101 3.22 13.63 -10.25
N LYS A 102 1.95 13.24 -10.02
CA LYS A 102 0.80 14.13 -10.21
C LYS A 102 0.87 15.38 -9.32
N LEU A 103 1.34 15.26 -8.08
CA LEU A 103 1.56 16.39 -7.19
C LEU A 103 2.60 17.35 -7.77
N GLN A 104 3.73 16.83 -8.30
CA GLN A 104 4.73 17.67 -8.98
C GLN A 104 4.17 18.35 -10.23
N GLU A 105 3.40 17.64 -11.05
CA GLU A 105 2.74 18.20 -12.26
C GLU A 105 1.72 19.30 -11.91
N SER A 106 1.15 19.25 -10.71
CA SER A 106 0.22 20.26 -10.16
C SER A 106 0.94 21.38 -9.40
N GLU A 107 2.29 21.41 -9.41
CA GLU A 107 3.13 22.37 -8.69
C GLU A 107 3.00 22.29 -7.16
N ASP A 108 2.44 21.19 -6.65
CA ASP A 108 2.33 20.91 -5.21
C ASP A 108 3.61 20.24 -4.69
N TYR A 109 4.72 20.96 -4.82
CA TYR A 109 6.07 20.45 -4.58
C TYR A 109 6.32 20.07 -3.11
N VAL A 110 5.67 20.76 -2.16
CA VAL A 110 5.82 20.48 -0.73
C VAL A 110 5.24 19.09 -0.40
N ASP A 111 4.03 18.81 -0.87
CA ASP A 111 3.40 17.52 -0.66
C ASP A 111 4.09 16.41 -1.47
N ALA A 112 4.56 16.71 -2.68
CA ALA A 112 5.35 15.77 -3.47
C ALA A 112 6.64 15.36 -2.76
N ALA A 113 7.40 16.31 -2.21
CA ALA A 113 8.63 16.06 -1.48
C ALA A 113 8.40 15.24 -0.20
N ASP A 114 7.36 15.59 0.59
CA ASP A 114 6.99 14.88 1.81
C ASP A 114 6.60 13.43 1.49
N MET A 115 5.72 13.20 0.53
CA MET A 115 5.29 11.86 0.16
C MET A 115 6.42 11.02 -0.42
N ALA A 116 7.29 11.60 -1.26
CA ALA A 116 8.44 10.90 -1.82
C ALA A 116 9.44 10.48 -0.73
N SER A 117 9.74 11.37 0.21
CA SER A 117 10.61 11.07 1.36
C SER A 117 10.03 9.95 2.24
N ARG A 118 8.73 9.98 2.51
CA ARG A 118 8.05 8.95 3.29
C ARG A 118 8.02 7.61 2.58
N LEU A 119 7.79 7.59 1.27
CA LEU A 119 7.83 6.37 0.46
C LEU A 119 9.23 5.76 0.49
N GLN A 120 10.28 6.57 0.29
CA GLN A 120 11.66 6.13 0.39
C GLN A 120 11.95 5.50 1.76
N ALA A 121 11.57 6.19 2.84
CA ALA A 121 11.79 5.72 4.20
C ALA A 121 11.02 4.43 4.51
N ALA A 122 9.80 4.27 4.00
CA ALA A 122 9.03 3.05 4.15
C ALA A 122 9.69 1.87 3.42
N LEU A 123 10.04 2.05 2.15
CA LEU A 123 10.68 0.99 1.34
C LEU A 123 12.05 0.58 1.88
N ALA A 124 12.83 1.53 2.43
CA ALA A 124 14.14 1.26 3.01
C ALA A 124 14.09 0.34 4.25
N LYS A 125 12.95 0.23 4.93
CA LYS A 125 12.76 -0.69 6.06
C LYS A 125 12.63 -2.15 5.62
N TYR A 126 12.22 -2.40 4.38
CA TYR A 126 12.09 -3.76 3.88
C TYR A 126 13.44 -4.27 3.36
N PRO A 127 13.92 -5.44 3.84
CA PRO A 127 15.16 -6.03 3.35
C PRO A 127 14.94 -6.54 1.91
N ALA A 128 14.94 -5.61 0.96
CA ALA A 128 14.64 -5.90 -0.43
C ALA A 128 15.71 -6.80 -1.03
N SER A 129 15.32 -8.00 -1.42
CA SER A 129 16.11 -8.89 -2.26
C SER A 129 15.89 -8.61 -3.74
N SER A 130 14.81 -7.88 -4.09
CA SER A 130 14.45 -7.60 -5.49
C SER A 130 15.04 -6.27 -5.97
N LEU A 131 15.69 -6.31 -7.14
CA LEU A 131 16.19 -5.13 -7.83
C LEU A 131 15.07 -4.11 -8.09
N ASN A 132 13.84 -4.57 -8.27
CA ASN A 132 12.68 -3.72 -8.51
C ASN A 132 12.40 -2.78 -7.34
N LEU A 133 12.38 -3.29 -6.11
CA LEU A 133 12.16 -2.45 -4.92
C LEU A 133 13.32 -1.48 -4.67
N GLN A 134 14.57 -1.88 -4.96
CA GLN A 134 15.72 -0.98 -4.89
C GLN A 134 15.58 0.19 -5.87
N ASN A 135 15.20 -0.08 -7.12
CA ASN A 135 14.95 0.96 -8.11
C ASN A 135 13.82 1.93 -7.68
N MET A 136 12.81 1.44 -6.96
CA MET A 136 11.74 2.28 -6.43
C MET A 136 12.23 3.19 -5.31
N VAL A 137 13.11 2.70 -4.43
CA VAL A 137 13.78 3.53 -3.41
C VAL A 137 14.56 4.67 -4.06
N ASP A 138 15.37 4.36 -5.08
CA ASP A 138 16.16 5.34 -5.81
C ASP A 138 15.27 6.37 -6.52
N THR A 139 14.18 5.91 -7.12
CA THR A 139 13.20 6.80 -7.77
C THR A 139 12.53 7.73 -6.77
N ALA A 140 12.09 7.21 -5.62
CA ALA A 140 11.48 8.01 -4.58
C ALA A 140 12.46 9.04 -4.00
N SER A 141 13.74 8.66 -3.82
CA SER A 141 14.80 9.57 -3.38
C SER A 141 14.99 10.73 -4.35
N LYS A 142 15.07 10.44 -5.64
CA LYS A 142 15.22 11.44 -6.69
C LYS A 142 14.03 12.39 -6.76
N LEU A 143 12.81 11.87 -6.72
CA LEU A 143 11.59 12.70 -6.70
C LEU A 143 11.53 13.59 -5.46
N SER A 144 11.96 13.10 -4.31
CA SER A 144 12.02 13.91 -3.07
C SER A 144 13.01 15.08 -3.21
N GLU A 145 14.18 14.82 -3.77
CA GLU A 145 15.20 15.86 -4.00
C GLU A 145 14.71 16.92 -5.00
N GLU A 146 14.24 16.49 -6.15
CA GLU A 146 13.71 17.37 -7.20
C GLU A 146 12.55 18.25 -6.70
N ALA A 147 11.57 17.66 -6.00
CA ALA A 147 10.45 18.41 -5.45
C ALA A 147 10.89 19.38 -4.34
N SER A 148 11.85 18.97 -3.50
CA SER A 148 12.39 19.84 -2.44
C SER A 148 13.15 21.05 -3.01
N GLU A 149 13.83 20.90 -4.14
CA GLU A 149 14.48 22.02 -4.83
C GLU A 149 13.47 22.98 -5.42
N GLN A 150 12.44 22.47 -6.07
CA GLN A 150 11.37 23.29 -6.61
C GLN A 150 10.60 24.07 -5.53
N ALA A 151 10.27 23.41 -4.42
CA ALA A 151 9.59 24.04 -3.28
C ALA A 151 10.34 25.22 -2.66
N LYS A 152 11.67 25.37 -2.89
CA LYS A 152 12.46 26.52 -2.40
C LYS A 152 12.38 27.74 -3.30
N ILE A 153 11.90 27.55 -4.54
CA ILE A 153 11.88 28.60 -5.56
C ILE A 153 10.56 29.39 -5.48
N PHE A 154 9.53 28.78 -4.93
CA PHE A 154 8.19 29.36 -4.74
C PHE A 154 7.95 29.72 -3.27
#